data_815642dcc8fb67dd447c571b40b90892
#
_entry.id   815642dcc8fb67dd447c571b40b90892
#
_cell.length_a   1.000
_cell.length_b   1.000
_cell.length_c   1.000
_cell.angle_alpha   90.00
_cell.angle_beta   90.00
_cell.angle_gamma   90.00
#
_symmetry.space_group_name_H-M   'P 1'
#
loop_
_entity.id
_entity.type
_entity.pdbx_description
1 polymer ?
#
loop_
_entity_poly.entity_id
_entity_poly.type
_entity_poly.pdbx_seq_one_letter_code
_entity_poly.pdbx_strand_id
1 'polypeptide(L)'
;MALKLVVRNKLRVPVKGTIPGEDGKPVPFSFVLLCDRLSQSQIEEKMRDKEEAVVDFLKPITNGWEDVLDEAGHPLSFGEENLAAVLDQAGLPGVCFQAYMKEVGASAKN
;
A
#
# COMPACT_ATOMS: atom_id res chain seq x y z
N MET A 1 25.02 2.13 -16.07
CA MET A 1 23.69 2.06 -16.70
C MET A 1 23.03 3.43 -16.68
N ALA A 2 22.50 3.85 -17.80
CA ALA A 2 21.86 5.17 -17.88
C ALA A 2 20.42 5.10 -17.32
N LEU A 3 19.97 6.23 -16.81
CA LEU A 3 18.56 6.38 -16.39
C LEU A 3 17.71 6.66 -17.64
N LYS A 4 16.69 5.86 -17.84
CA LYS A 4 15.67 6.15 -18.83
C LYS A 4 14.51 6.84 -18.13
N LEU A 5 14.10 8.00 -18.62
CA LEU A 5 12.95 8.69 -18.09
C LEU A 5 11.68 8.02 -18.65
N VAL A 6 11.18 7.06 -17.92
CA VAL A 6 9.95 6.34 -18.28
C VAL A 6 8.86 6.75 -17.32
N VAL A 7 7.79 7.33 -17.86
CA VAL A 7 6.61 7.70 -17.07
C VAL A 7 5.72 6.47 -16.99
N ARG A 8 5.76 5.79 -15.88
CA ARG A 8 4.87 4.67 -15.59
C ARG A 8 3.83 5.11 -14.59
N ASN A 9 2.56 4.97 -14.96
CA ASN A 9 1.46 5.46 -14.13
C ASN A 9 1.06 4.47 -13.04
N LYS A 10 1.50 3.22 -13.14
CA LYS A 10 1.11 2.17 -12.21
C LYS A 10 2.32 1.60 -11.48
N LEU A 11 2.08 1.24 -10.23
CA LEU A 11 3.11 0.71 -9.34
C LEU A 11 2.55 -0.53 -8.64
N ARG A 12 3.34 -1.59 -8.63
CA ARG A 12 3.02 -2.82 -7.92
C ARG A 12 3.74 -2.78 -6.57
N VAL A 13 2.97 -2.77 -5.48
CA VAL A 13 3.49 -2.55 -4.13
C VAL A 13 3.32 -3.83 -3.30
N PRO A 14 4.37 -4.63 -3.12
CA PRO A 14 4.28 -5.78 -2.22
C PRO A 14 4.25 -5.31 -0.77
N VAL A 15 3.29 -5.83 0.00
CA VAL A 15 3.09 -5.47 1.41
C VAL A 15 3.26 -6.74 2.25
N LYS A 16 4.16 -6.69 3.22
CA LYS A 16 4.41 -7.81 4.13
C LYS A 16 4.41 -7.33 5.57
N GLY A 17 3.91 -8.16 6.46
CA GLY A 17 3.90 -7.84 7.87
C GLY A 17 3.31 -8.97 8.68
N THR A 18 2.97 -8.67 9.94
CA THR A 18 2.30 -9.60 10.83
C THR A 18 1.13 -8.91 11.51
N ILE A 19 0.10 -9.67 11.82
CA ILE A 19 -1.03 -9.22 12.64
C ILE A 19 -1.17 -10.15 13.83
N PRO A 20 -1.68 -9.64 14.98
CA PRO A 20 -1.90 -10.51 16.13
C PRO A 20 -2.95 -11.57 15.83
N GLY A 21 -2.66 -12.83 16.14
CA GLY A 21 -3.60 -13.93 16.06
C GLY A 21 -4.43 -14.04 17.32
N GLU A 22 -5.46 -14.88 17.28
CA GLU A 22 -6.34 -15.11 18.44
C GLU A 22 -5.59 -15.66 19.64
N ASP A 23 -4.52 -16.41 19.40
CA ASP A 23 -3.68 -17.01 20.44
C ASP A 23 -2.57 -16.07 20.92
N GLY A 24 -2.54 -14.82 20.46
CA GLY A 24 -1.52 -13.84 20.79
C GLY A 24 -0.23 -13.97 20.00
N LYS A 25 -0.11 -14.96 19.13
CA LYS A 25 1.08 -15.13 18.29
C LYS A 25 0.93 -14.33 17.00
N PRO A 26 2.05 -13.76 16.48
CA PRO A 26 1.97 -13.03 15.22
C PRO A 26 1.65 -13.96 14.05
N VAL A 27 0.73 -13.52 13.20
CA VAL A 27 0.36 -14.23 11.98
C VAL A 27 0.94 -13.45 10.80
N PRO A 28 1.84 -14.04 10.01
CA PRO A 28 2.41 -13.33 8.86
C PRO A 28 1.37 -13.16 7.75
N PHE A 29 1.45 -12.05 7.06
CA PHE A 29 0.63 -11.79 5.88
C PHE A 29 1.49 -11.23 4.76
N SER A 30 1.01 -11.40 3.53
CA SER A 30 1.65 -10.87 2.35
C SER A 30 0.59 -10.68 1.28
N PHE A 31 0.57 -9.50 0.67
CA PHE A 31 -0.33 -9.20 -0.45
C PHE A 31 0.28 -8.09 -1.29
N VAL A 32 -0.37 -7.74 -2.38
CA VAL A 32 0.13 -6.71 -3.29
C VAL A 32 -0.95 -5.67 -3.50
N LEU A 33 -0.58 -4.39 -3.39
CA LEU A 33 -1.44 -3.28 -3.79
C LEU A 33 -1.03 -2.81 -5.18
N LEU A 34 -2.01 -2.51 -6.01
CA LEU A 34 -1.80 -1.91 -7.32
C LEU A 34 -2.19 -0.44 -7.21
N CYS A 35 -1.18 0.42 -7.32
CA CYS A 35 -1.33 1.85 -7.02
C CYS A 35 -0.94 2.73 -8.20
N ASP A 36 -1.41 3.97 -8.16
CA ASP A 36 -0.89 5.01 -9.04
C ASP A 36 0.52 5.39 -8.59
N ARG A 37 1.40 5.62 -9.55
CA ARG A 37 2.74 6.13 -9.24
C ARG A 37 2.69 7.64 -9.15
N LEU A 38 2.93 8.17 -7.96
CA LEU A 38 2.99 9.61 -7.73
C LEU A 38 4.39 10.15 -8.00
N SER A 39 4.46 11.37 -8.54
CA SER A 39 5.72 12.08 -8.65
C SER A 39 6.15 12.62 -7.29
N GLN A 40 7.41 13.04 -7.18
CA GLN A 40 7.94 13.64 -5.95
C GLN A 40 7.10 14.86 -5.53
N SER A 41 6.74 15.73 -6.48
CA SER A 41 5.94 16.91 -6.17
C SER A 41 4.52 16.55 -5.72
N GLN A 42 3.91 15.51 -6.29
CA GLN A 42 2.61 15.05 -5.85
C GLN A 42 2.64 14.47 -4.43
N ILE A 43 3.70 13.74 -4.10
CA ILE A 43 3.89 13.21 -2.74
C ILE A 43 4.05 14.35 -1.75
N GLU A 44 4.90 15.34 -2.07
CA GLU A 44 5.13 16.50 -1.22
C GLU A 44 3.86 17.30 -0.98
N GLU A 45 3.06 17.49 -2.02
CA GLU A 45 1.79 18.20 -1.89
C GLU A 45 0.82 17.47 -0.96
N LYS A 46 0.70 16.16 -1.10
CA LYS A 46 -0.15 15.36 -0.23
C LYS A 46 0.33 15.37 1.22
N MET A 47 1.64 15.38 1.44
CA MET A 47 2.23 15.38 2.78
C MET A 47 2.22 16.75 3.45
N ARG A 48 1.93 17.82 2.73
CA ARG A 48 1.77 19.15 3.32
C ARG A 48 0.53 19.24 4.19
N ASP A 49 -0.50 18.49 3.86
CA ASP A 49 -1.70 18.41 4.68
C ASP A 49 -1.44 17.48 5.86
N LYS A 50 -1.01 18.06 6.98
CA LYS A 50 -0.69 17.32 8.19
C LYS A 50 -1.91 16.69 8.85
N GLU A 51 -3.10 17.11 8.44
CA GLU A 51 -4.35 16.54 8.95
C GLU A 51 -4.81 15.36 8.10
N GLU A 52 -4.22 15.16 6.92
CA GLU A 52 -4.55 14.02 6.07
C GLU A 52 -4.05 12.72 6.71
N ALA A 53 -4.99 11.83 7.00
CA ALA A 53 -4.64 10.50 7.51
C ALA A 53 -3.98 9.65 6.42
N VAL A 54 -3.15 8.69 6.83
CA VAL A 54 -2.49 7.77 5.91
C VAL A 54 -3.51 7.03 5.04
N VAL A 55 -4.68 6.70 5.62
CA VAL A 55 -5.77 6.08 4.87
C VAL A 55 -6.22 6.96 3.70
N ASP A 56 -6.34 8.27 3.95
CA ASP A 56 -6.77 9.23 2.92
C ASP A 56 -5.70 9.45 1.86
N PHE A 57 -4.43 9.22 2.21
CA PHE A 57 -3.35 9.23 1.22
C PHE A 57 -3.45 8.01 0.30
N LEU A 58 -3.75 6.84 0.85
CA LEU A 58 -3.71 5.57 0.12
C LEU A 58 -4.97 5.30 -0.72
N LYS A 59 -6.15 5.64 -0.21
CA LYS A 59 -7.42 5.33 -0.90
C LYS A 59 -7.49 5.84 -2.34
N PRO A 60 -7.19 7.13 -2.61
CA PRO A 60 -7.33 7.65 -3.98
C PRO A 60 -6.35 7.04 -4.97
N ILE A 61 -5.21 6.54 -4.52
CA ILE A 61 -4.16 6.04 -5.41
C ILE A 61 -4.15 4.53 -5.53
N THR A 62 -4.96 3.80 -4.75
CA THR A 62 -5.01 2.34 -4.82
C THR A 62 -6.13 1.91 -5.77
N ASN A 63 -5.77 1.17 -6.80
CA ASN A 63 -6.69 0.78 -7.89
C ASN A 63 -7.00 -0.71 -7.93
N GLY A 64 -6.28 -1.51 -7.19
CA GLY A 64 -6.48 -2.95 -7.18
C GLY A 64 -5.56 -3.62 -6.19
N TRP A 65 -5.64 -4.94 -6.12
CA TRP A 65 -4.74 -5.74 -5.29
C TRP A 65 -4.64 -7.17 -5.80
N GLU A 66 -3.66 -7.91 -5.24
CA GLU A 66 -3.49 -9.34 -5.45
C GLU A 66 -3.30 -10.00 -4.08
N ASP A 67 -3.75 -11.22 -3.95
CA ASP A 67 -3.56 -12.05 -2.75
C ASP A 67 -4.25 -11.52 -1.49
N VAL A 68 -5.36 -10.81 -1.65
CA VAL A 68 -6.23 -10.42 -0.54
C VAL A 68 -7.39 -11.42 -0.51
N LEU A 69 -7.55 -12.11 0.60
CA LEU A 69 -8.51 -13.19 0.73
C LEU A 69 -9.57 -12.86 1.78
N ASP A 70 -10.76 -13.43 1.62
CA ASP A 70 -11.80 -13.37 2.65
C ASP A 70 -11.55 -14.43 3.74
N GLU A 71 -12.43 -14.49 4.74
CA GLU A 71 -12.29 -15.45 5.86
C GLU A 71 -12.27 -16.90 5.40
N ALA A 72 -12.95 -17.20 4.30
CA ALA A 72 -13.00 -18.55 3.75
C ALA A 72 -11.79 -18.90 2.88
N GLY A 73 -10.86 -17.95 2.69
CA GLY A 73 -9.67 -18.15 1.87
C GLY A 73 -9.89 -17.92 0.38
N HIS A 74 -11.03 -17.37 -0.01
CA HIS A 74 -11.33 -17.05 -1.41
C HIS A 74 -10.84 -15.64 -1.75
N PRO A 75 -10.45 -15.38 -3.01
CA PRO A 75 -10.04 -14.03 -3.40
C PRO A 75 -11.13 -13.01 -3.11
N LEU A 76 -10.75 -11.94 -2.41
CA LEU A 76 -11.65 -10.83 -2.10
C LEU A 76 -11.58 -9.81 -3.23
N SER A 77 -12.73 -9.49 -3.81
CA SER A 77 -12.80 -8.52 -4.90
C SER A 77 -12.37 -7.13 -4.44
N PHE A 78 -11.58 -6.45 -5.27
CA PHE A 78 -11.20 -5.07 -4.99
C PHE A 78 -12.41 -4.16 -5.15
N GLY A 79 -12.55 -3.19 -4.25
CA GLY A 79 -13.60 -2.18 -4.29
C GLY A 79 -13.42 -1.22 -3.13
N GLU A 80 -14.11 -0.10 -3.18
CA GLU A 80 -14.00 0.94 -2.14
C GLU A 80 -14.29 0.41 -0.74
N GLU A 81 -15.37 -0.35 -0.59
CA GLU A 81 -15.75 -0.92 0.70
C GLU A 81 -14.72 -1.89 1.24
N ASN A 82 -14.24 -2.79 0.38
CA ASN A 82 -13.26 -3.79 0.79
C ASN A 82 -11.90 -3.16 1.06
N LEU A 83 -11.50 -2.15 0.29
CA LEU A 83 -10.28 -1.40 0.56
C LEU A 83 -10.38 -0.67 1.92
N ALA A 84 -11.51 -0.03 2.18
CA ALA A 84 -11.73 0.64 3.46
C ALA A 84 -11.64 -0.35 4.62
N ALA A 85 -12.21 -1.55 4.48
CA ALA A 85 -12.16 -2.59 5.50
C ALA A 85 -10.73 -3.06 5.77
N VAL A 86 -9.94 -3.27 4.72
CA VAL A 86 -8.52 -3.66 4.87
C VAL A 86 -7.74 -2.56 5.58
N LEU A 87 -7.91 -1.31 5.16
CA LEU A 87 -7.20 -0.18 5.75
C LEU A 87 -7.71 0.21 7.13
N ASP A 88 -8.84 -0.33 7.55
CA ASP A 88 -9.37 -0.09 8.90
C ASP A 88 -8.73 -1.02 9.95
N GLN A 89 -7.97 -2.00 9.53
CA GLN A 89 -7.26 -2.88 10.47
C GLN A 89 -6.08 -2.13 11.08
N ALA A 90 -5.95 -2.22 12.40
CA ALA A 90 -4.89 -1.52 13.13
C ALA A 90 -3.51 -1.87 12.60
N GLY A 91 -2.73 -0.86 12.27
CA GLY A 91 -1.37 -1.00 11.74
C GLY A 91 -1.28 -1.17 10.24
N LEU A 92 -2.33 -1.62 9.57
CA LEU A 92 -2.31 -1.84 8.11
C LEU A 92 -2.02 -0.57 7.31
N PRO A 93 -2.63 0.59 7.63
CA PRO A 93 -2.30 1.81 6.87
C PRO A 93 -0.82 2.16 6.92
N GLY A 94 -0.20 2.07 8.10
CA GLY A 94 1.23 2.36 8.25
C GLY A 94 2.11 1.43 7.44
N VAL A 95 1.83 0.13 7.49
CA VAL A 95 2.60 -0.88 6.74
C VAL A 95 2.44 -0.66 5.24
N CYS A 96 1.22 -0.40 4.78
CA CYS A 96 0.95 -0.12 3.36
C CYS A 96 1.65 1.16 2.90
N PHE A 97 1.60 2.21 3.72
CA PHE A 97 2.24 3.48 3.40
C PHE A 97 3.76 3.33 3.27
N GLN A 98 4.38 2.63 4.21
CA GLN A 98 5.82 2.37 4.16
C GLN A 98 6.21 1.56 2.93
N ALA A 99 5.42 0.53 2.60
CA ALA A 99 5.64 -0.27 1.41
C ALA A 99 5.53 0.57 0.14
N TYR A 100 4.52 1.45 0.08
CA TYR A 100 4.34 2.35 -1.06
C TYR A 100 5.54 3.28 -1.23
N MET A 101 5.96 3.93 -0.14
CA MET A 101 7.08 4.87 -0.18
C MET A 101 8.39 4.20 -0.58
N LYS A 102 8.58 2.96 -0.16
CA LYS A 102 9.74 2.18 -0.56
C LYS A 102 9.73 1.87 -2.06
N GLU A 103 8.59 1.48 -2.60
CA GLU A 103 8.49 1.12 -4.01
C GLU A 103 8.51 2.32 -4.95
N VAL A 104 7.92 3.45 -4.54
CA VAL A 104 7.84 4.63 -5.40
C VAL A 104 9.16 5.41 -5.41
N GLY A 105 9.95 5.30 -4.34
CA GLY A 105 11.18 6.05 -4.19
C GLY A 105 12.39 5.36 -4.80
N ALA A 106 13.29 6.16 -5.38
CA ALA A 106 14.59 5.66 -5.77
C ALA A 106 15.48 5.54 -4.53
N SER A 107 16.32 4.52 -4.48
CA SER A 107 17.26 4.35 -3.39
C SER A 107 18.68 4.21 -3.92
N ALA A 108 19.63 4.65 -3.12
CA ALA A 108 21.04 4.48 -3.45
C ALA A 108 21.42 3.00 -3.32
N LYS A 109 22.16 2.52 -4.29
CA LYS A 109 22.65 1.15 -4.27
C LYS A 109 24.03 1.12 -3.63
N ASN A 110 24.13 0.38 -2.56
CA ASN A 110 25.41 0.20 -1.86
C ASN A 110 26.09 -1.08 -2.28
#